data_3c780ec493cc1d80091d35bb7ae44289
#
_entry.id   3c780ec493cc1d80091d35bb7ae44289
#
_cell.length_a   1.000
_cell.length_b   1.000
_cell.length_c   1.000
_cell.angle_alpha   90.00
_cell.angle_beta   90.00
_cell.angle_gamma   90.00
#
_symmetry.space_group_name_H-M   'P 1'
#
loop_
_entity.id
_entity.type
_entity.pdbx_description
1 polymer ?
#
loop_
_entity_poly.entity_id
_entity_poly.type
_entity_poly.pdbx_seq_one_letter_code
_entity_poly.pdbx_strand_id
1 'polypeptide(L)'
;MRRGLFISIEGSDGSGKSTQLENIKKYYEDKGVKILATREPGGTEISEKLRSILLDKDNSEMSPIAEMMIYSASRAQLVDEVIRPALERGEVVICDRFIDSSIAYQGYGRGLGDMVEKVNLYAVGDIMPDLTIFLDLDPALGRKRVQERYGTESMDRLEQEKMDFHYRVYEGYKALAKAYPERIVSIDASRSIEEMKDDIYAQLDRLK
;
A
#
# COMPACT_ATOMS: atom_id res chain seq x y z
N MET A 1 -18.54 12.78 16.96
CA MET A 1 -18.48 11.33 16.67
C MET A 1 -17.01 10.94 16.65
N ARG A 2 -16.66 9.71 17.02
CA ARG A 2 -15.28 9.21 16.88
C ARG A 2 -14.99 9.05 15.39
N ARG A 3 -13.81 9.49 14.89
CA ARG A 3 -13.34 9.26 13.54
C ARG A 3 -13.28 7.75 13.27
N GLY A 4 -13.60 7.31 12.05
CA GLY A 4 -13.40 5.94 11.60
C GLY A 4 -11.93 5.49 11.67
N LEU A 5 -11.70 4.20 11.51
CA LEU A 5 -10.37 3.59 11.56
C LEU A 5 -9.79 3.48 10.15
N PHE A 6 -8.51 3.85 9.97
CA PHE A 6 -7.82 3.73 8.70
C PHE A 6 -6.69 2.71 8.75
N ILE A 7 -6.74 1.68 7.90
CA ILE A 7 -5.75 0.61 7.80
C ILE A 7 -5.16 0.62 6.39
N SER A 8 -3.84 0.60 6.25
CA SER A 8 -3.17 0.29 4.99
C SER A 8 -2.53 -1.09 5.03
N ILE A 9 -2.48 -1.75 3.88
CA ILE A 9 -1.75 -3.00 3.70
C ILE A 9 -0.65 -2.78 2.66
N GLU A 10 0.58 -3.13 3.03
CA GLU A 10 1.79 -2.82 2.29
C GLU A 10 2.62 -4.08 2.04
N GLY A 11 3.53 -4.00 1.08
CA GLY A 11 4.47 -5.07 0.76
C GLY A 11 4.69 -5.23 -0.73
N SER A 12 5.69 -6.03 -1.11
CA SER A 12 6.02 -6.35 -2.50
C SER A 12 4.87 -7.10 -3.21
N ASP A 13 4.92 -7.14 -4.54
CA ASP A 13 3.97 -7.95 -5.28
C ASP A 13 4.24 -9.44 -5.01
N GLY A 14 3.19 -10.24 -4.99
CA GLY A 14 3.26 -11.65 -4.55
C GLY A 14 3.29 -11.86 -3.03
N SER A 15 3.27 -10.81 -2.18
CA SER A 15 3.26 -10.95 -0.72
C SER A 15 1.91 -11.42 -0.14
N GLY A 16 0.83 -11.42 -0.96
CA GLY A 16 -0.48 -11.88 -0.51
C GLY A 16 -1.43 -10.77 -0.06
N LYS A 17 -1.13 -9.49 -0.35
CA LYS A 17 -1.96 -8.32 0.03
C LYS A 17 -3.44 -8.51 -0.27
N SER A 18 -3.80 -8.85 -1.52
CA SER A 18 -5.21 -8.99 -1.90
C SER A 18 -5.95 -10.07 -1.10
N THR A 19 -5.28 -11.19 -0.78
CA THR A 19 -5.87 -12.26 0.05
C THR A 19 -6.10 -11.78 1.47
N GLN A 20 -5.12 -11.11 2.08
CA GLN A 20 -5.24 -10.62 3.43
C GLN A 20 -6.21 -9.43 3.53
N LEU A 21 -6.32 -8.62 2.49
CA LEU A 21 -7.34 -7.57 2.41
C LEU A 21 -8.77 -8.15 2.50
N GLU A 22 -9.05 -9.22 1.76
CA GLU A 22 -10.35 -9.91 1.86
C GLU A 22 -10.57 -10.52 3.25
N ASN A 23 -9.54 -11.08 3.88
CA ASN A 23 -9.63 -11.56 5.26
C ASN A 23 -9.97 -10.42 6.25
N ILE A 24 -9.32 -9.25 6.11
CA ILE A 24 -9.60 -8.09 6.96
C ILE A 24 -11.03 -7.57 6.73
N LYS A 25 -11.50 -7.52 5.48
CA LYS A 25 -12.90 -7.17 5.17
C LYS A 25 -13.86 -8.08 5.92
N LYS A 26 -13.68 -9.40 5.78
CA LYS A 26 -14.51 -10.39 6.44
C LYS A 26 -14.50 -10.23 7.96
N TYR A 27 -13.32 -9.97 8.56
CA TYR A 27 -13.20 -9.75 10.01
C TYR A 27 -14.11 -8.62 10.52
N TYR A 28 -14.22 -7.51 9.80
CA TYR A 28 -15.08 -6.39 10.18
C TYR A 28 -16.55 -6.63 9.81
N GLU A 29 -16.83 -7.24 8.65
CA GLU A 29 -18.17 -7.60 8.22
C GLU A 29 -18.84 -8.58 9.21
N ASP A 30 -18.12 -9.60 9.67
CA ASP A 30 -18.59 -10.57 10.68
C ASP A 30 -18.91 -9.89 12.03
N LYS A 31 -18.30 -8.72 12.32
CA LYS A 31 -18.60 -7.88 13.47
C LYS A 31 -19.69 -6.83 13.22
N GLY A 32 -20.29 -6.81 12.03
CA GLY A 32 -21.32 -5.83 11.63
C GLY A 32 -20.79 -4.40 11.46
N VAL A 33 -19.48 -4.24 11.28
CA VAL A 33 -18.83 -2.94 11.10
C VAL A 33 -18.82 -2.57 9.62
N LYS A 34 -19.24 -1.33 9.31
CA LYS A 34 -19.22 -0.83 7.93
C LYS A 34 -17.79 -0.57 7.48
N ILE A 35 -17.43 -1.14 6.34
CA ILE A 35 -16.07 -1.09 5.80
C ILE A 35 -16.06 -0.56 4.37
N LEU A 36 -15.06 0.25 4.05
CA LEU A 36 -14.72 0.69 2.71
C LEU A 36 -13.34 0.16 2.34
N ALA A 37 -13.25 -0.60 1.25
CA ALA A 37 -11.98 -1.07 0.70
C ALA A 37 -11.64 -0.28 -0.56
N THR A 38 -10.40 0.19 -0.64
CA THR A 38 -9.88 0.92 -1.80
C THR A 38 -8.41 0.54 -2.06
N ARG A 39 -7.78 1.14 -3.08
CA ARG A 39 -6.38 0.87 -3.42
C ARG A 39 -5.68 2.10 -4.01
N GLU A 40 -4.38 2.11 -3.95
CA GLU A 40 -3.52 3.07 -4.66
C GLU A 40 -2.53 2.39 -5.63
N PRO A 41 -2.19 3.08 -6.72
CA PRO A 41 -2.87 4.24 -7.26
C PRO A 41 -4.25 3.85 -7.81
N GLY A 42 -5.23 4.75 -7.71
CA GLY A 42 -6.60 4.51 -8.19
C GLY A 42 -7.68 4.81 -7.15
N GLY A 43 -8.83 4.17 -7.27
CA GLY A 43 -9.94 4.26 -6.33
C GLY A 43 -10.92 5.42 -6.57
N THR A 44 -10.63 6.34 -7.49
CA THR A 44 -11.54 7.37 -8.01
C THR A 44 -11.40 7.47 -9.52
N GLU A 45 -12.36 8.08 -10.20
CA GLU A 45 -12.30 8.21 -11.67
C GLU A 45 -11.03 8.95 -12.14
N ILE A 46 -10.66 10.02 -11.44
CA ILE A 46 -9.44 10.78 -11.74
C ILE A 46 -8.20 9.96 -11.41
N SER A 47 -8.17 9.32 -10.25
CA SER A 47 -7.03 8.50 -9.82
C SER A 47 -6.81 7.29 -10.73
N GLU A 48 -7.87 6.69 -11.30
CA GLU A 48 -7.73 5.60 -12.28
C GLU A 48 -7.09 6.09 -13.60
N LYS A 49 -7.38 7.31 -14.03
CA LYS A 49 -6.69 7.94 -15.19
C LYS A 49 -5.20 8.15 -14.90
N LEU A 50 -4.86 8.59 -13.69
CA LEU A 50 -3.46 8.73 -13.28
C LEU A 50 -2.78 7.37 -13.14
N ARG A 51 -3.48 6.35 -12.64
CA ARG A 51 -3.00 4.96 -12.58
C ARG A 51 -2.63 4.44 -13.96
N SER A 52 -3.48 4.67 -14.97
CA SER A 52 -3.19 4.22 -16.34
C SER A 52 -1.88 4.79 -16.87
N ILE A 53 -1.58 6.07 -16.59
CA ILE A 53 -0.32 6.70 -16.95
C ILE A 53 0.88 6.06 -16.20
N LEU A 54 0.72 5.82 -14.89
CA LEU A 54 1.79 5.28 -14.04
C LEU A 54 2.21 3.87 -14.42
N LEU A 55 1.24 3.01 -14.76
CA LEU A 55 1.48 1.59 -15.00
C LEU A 55 1.73 1.24 -16.47
N ASP A 56 1.50 2.17 -17.39
CA ASP A 56 1.70 1.99 -18.81
C ASP A 56 3.20 1.75 -19.12
N LYS A 57 3.49 0.63 -19.76
CA LYS A 57 4.84 0.21 -20.15
C LYS A 57 5.48 1.15 -21.16
N ASP A 58 4.66 1.82 -22.00
CA ASP A 58 5.13 2.75 -23.02
C ASP A 58 5.67 4.05 -22.39
N ASN A 59 5.33 4.33 -21.12
CA ASN A 59 5.85 5.48 -20.36
C ASN A 59 7.19 5.20 -19.66
N SER A 60 8.07 4.42 -20.29
CA SER A 60 9.40 4.06 -19.76
C SER A 60 10.31 5.27 -19.49
N GLU A 61 10.14 6.35 -20.24
CA GLU A 61 10.88 7.63 -20.10
C GLU A 61 10.41 8.50 -18.93
N MET A 62 9.40 8.05 -18.15
CA MET A 62 8.88 8.82 -17.02
C MET A 62 9.97 9.09 -15.99
N SER A 63 10.24 10.37 -15.71
CA SER A 63 11.25 10.72 -14.70
C SER A 63 10.79 10.34 -13.29
N PRO A 64 11.71 10.00 -12.37
CA PRO A 64 11.37 9.66 -10.99
C PRO A 64 10.54 10.74 -10.27
N ILE A 65 10.81 12.01 -10.53
CA ILE A 65 10.05 13.13 -9.93
C ILE A 65 8.63 13.18 -10.50
N ALA A 66 8.44 13.03 -11.82
CA ALA A 66 7.11 12.97 -12.42
C ALA A 66 6.31 11.78 -11.87
N GLU A 67 6.92 10.59 -11.77
CA GLU A 67 6.32 9.42 -11.16
C GLU A 67 5.82 9.73 -9.75
N MET A 68 6.67 10.27 -8.88
CA MET A 68 6.33 10.65 -7.50
C MET A 68 5.15 11.63 -7.45
N MET A 69 5.17 12.68 -8.30
CA MET A 69 4.12 13.69 -8.33
C MET A 69 2.77 13.13 -8.78
N ILE A 70 2.78 12.23 -9.77
CA ILE A 70 1.54 11.57 -10.24
C ILE A 70 0.96 10.65 -9.17
N TYR A 71 1.79 9.87 -8.44
CA TYR A 71 1.35 9.10 -7.28
C TYR A 71 0.74 10.00 -6.21
N SER A 72 1.38 11.11 -5.88
CA SER A 72 0.90 12.05 -4.88
C SER A 72 -0.41 12.72 -5.29
N ALA A 73 -0.57 13.09 -6.57
CA ALA A 73 -1.82 13.64 -7.10
C ALA A 73 -2.98 12.63 -7.04
N SER A 74 -2.71 11.37 -7.42
CA SER A 74 -3.69 10.28 -7.31
C SER A 74 -4.13 10.06 -5.86
N ARG A 75 -3.19 10.10 -4.93
CA ARG A 75 -3.44 9.99 -3.48
C ARG A 75 -4.26 11.14 -2.95
N ALA A 76 -3.91 12.37 -3.27
CA ALA A 76 -4.66 13.56 -2.84
C ALA A 76 -6.13 13.46 -3.25
N GLN A 77 -6.40 13.06 -4.50
CA GLN A 77 -7.76 12.88 -5.00
C GLN A 77 -8.51 11.77 -4.24
N LEU A 78 -7.86 10.63 -4.01
CA LEU A 78 -8.46 9.51 -3.27
C LEU A 78 -8.77 9.88 -1.82
N VAL A 79 -7.88 10.61 -1.18
CA VAL A 79 -8.06 11.07 0.21
C VAL A 79 -9.28 11.98 0.32
N ASP A 80 -9.39 13.00 -0.53
CA ASP A 80 -10.47 13.98 -0.43
C ASP A 80 -11.82 13.42 -0.86
N GLU A 81 -11.85 12.59 -1.90
CA GLU A 81 -13.12 12.11 -2.48
C GLU A 81 -13.67 10.88 -1.75
N VAL A 82 -12.80 10.04 -1.18
CA VAL A 82 -13.20 8.70 -0.69
C VAL A 82 -12.82 8.47 0.77
N ILE A 83 -11.53 8.59 1.11
CA ILE A 83 -11.03 8.16 2.42
C ILE A 83 -11.55 9.09 3.52
N ARG A 84 -11.34 10.39 3.40
CA ARG A 84 -11.77 11.39 4.40
C ARG A 84 -13.28 11.31 4.68
N PRO A 85 -14.17 11.32 3.65
CA PRO A 85 -15.60 11.22 3.90
C PRO A 85 -16.01 9.91 4.59
N ALA A 86 -15.37 8.79 4.28
CA ALA A 86 -15.67 7.51 4.92
C ALA A 86 -15.26 7.52 6.40
N LEU A 87 -14.07 8.05 6.72
CA LEU A 87 -13.61 8.20 8.09
C LEU A 87 -14.49 9.15 8.92
N GLU A 88 -14.99 10.23 8.32
CA GLU A 88 -15.93 11.18 8.96
C GLU A 88 -17.28 10.52 9.26
N ARG A 89 -17.71 9.54 8.44
CA ARG A 89 -18.90 8.72 8.72
C ARG A 89 -18.68 7.64 9.78
N GLY A 90 -17.43 7.50 10.30
CA GLY A 90 -17.08 6.48 11.28
C GLY A 90 -16.86 5.07 10.68
N GLU A 91 -16.66 4.97 9.37
CA GLU A 91 -16.41 3.70 8.68
C GLU A 91 -14.96 3.22 8.90
N VAL A 92 -14.73 1.92 8.80
CA VAL A 92 -13.37 1.37 8.67
C VAL A 92 -12.95 1.48 7.22
N VAL A 93 -11.80 2.10 6.96
CA VAL A 93 -11.21 2.18 5.62
C VAL A 93 -10.01 1.24 5.55
N ILE A 94 -9.95 0.40 4.52
CA ILE A 94 -8.77 -0.41 4.18
C ILE A 94 -8.26 0.02 2.82
N CYS A 95 -6.97 0.33 2.72
CA CYS A 95 -6.32 0.70 1.47
C CYS A 95 -5.20 -0.30 1.11
N ASP A 96 -5.28 -0.90 -0.08
CA ASP A 96 -4.15 -1.64 -0.65
C ASP A 96 -3.13 -0.63 -1.16
N ARG A 97 -2.05 -0.46 -0.43
CA ARG A 97 -1.01 0.58 -0.53
C ARG A 97 -1.50 1.98 -0.14
N PHE A 98 -0.59 2.75 0.45
CA PHE A 98 -0.79 4.15 0.77
C PHE A 98 0.57 4.89 0.79
N ILE A 99 0.74 5.91 1.64
CA ILE A 99 1.94 6.76 1.70
C ILE A 99 3.24 5.96 1.85
N ASP A 100 3.24 4.87 2.63
CA ASP A 100 4.41 4.04 2.89
C ASP A 100 4.94 3.38 1.61
N SER A 101 4.05 3.02 0.67
CA SER A 101 4.45 2.59 -0.68
C SER A 101 5.26 3.66 -1.41
N SER A 102 4.83 4.92 -1.40
CA SER A 102 5.59 5.97 -2.08
C SER A 102 6.96 6.21 -1.46
N ILE A 103 7.05 6.20 -0.13
CA ILE A 103 8.35 6.35 0.55
C ILE A 103 9.27 5.17 0.19
N ALA A 104 8.75 3.94 0.17
CA ALA A 104 9.53 2.77 -0.21
C ALA A 104 9.93 2.79 -1.70
N TYR A 105 8.98 3.01 -2.62
CA TYR A 105 9.22 2.92 -4.06
C TYR A 105 9.96 4.14 -4.61
N GLN A 106 9.46 5.35 -4.36
CA GLN A 106 10.06 6.57 -4.90
C GLN A 106 11.21 7.07 -4.00
N GLY A 107 11.06 6.98 -2.67
CA GLY A 107 12.10 7.43 -1.72
C GLY A 107 13.33 6.54 -1.78
N TYR A 108 13.19 5.26 -1.50
CA TYR A 108 14.30 4.29 -1.50
C TYR A 108 14.56 3.72 -2.90
N GLY A 109 13.55 3.19 -3.57
CA GLY A 109 13.67 2.55 -4.88
C GLY A 109 14.25 3.48 -5.95
N ARG A 110 13.70 4.69 -6.11
CA ARG A 110 14.17 5.72 -7.05
C ARG A 110 15.28 6.61 -6.47
N GLY A 111 15.54 6.54 -5.16
CA GLY A 111 16.58 7.33 -4.51
C GLY A 111 16.22 8.82 -4.32
N LEU A 112 14.94 9.17 -4.28
CA LEU A 112 14.49 10.56 -4.07
C LEU A 112 14.54 11.00 -2.59
N GLY A 113 14.75 10.06 -1.66
CA GLY A 113 14.93 10.36 -0.24
C GLY A 113 13.74 11.05 0.41
N ASP A 114 14.01 11.91 1.41
CA ASP A 114 13.01 12.56 2.26
C ASP A 114 12.03 13.49 1.53
N MET A 115 12.34 13.88 0.30
CA MET A 115 11.44 14.70 -0.50
C MET A 115 10.09 14.01 -0.73
N VAL A 116 10.11 12.68 -0.86
CA VAL A 116 8.90 11.89 -1.10
C VAL A 116 7.94 11.99 0.08
N GLU A 117 8.43 11.84 1.30
CA GLU A 117 7.59 11.97 2.50
C GLU A 117 7.00 13.38 2.59
N LYS A 118 7.80 14.42 2.41
CA LYS A 118 7.35 15.81 2.47
C LYS A 118 6.23 16.10 1.46
N VAL A 119 6.39 15.69 0.20
CA VAL A 119 5.38 15.90 -0.84
C VAL A 119 4.09 15.13 -0.51
N ASN A 120 4.21 13.89 -0.04
CA ASN A 120 3.06 13.08 0.29
C ASN A 120 2.31 13.56 1.54
N LEU A 121 2.98 14.16 2.52
CA LEU A 121 2.32 14.81 3.66
C LEU A 121 1.39 15.96 3.22
N TYR A 122 1.74 16.71 2.17
CA TYR A 122 0.82 17.67 1.58
C TYR A 122 -0.38 16.99 0.90
N ALA A 123 -0.17 15.86 0.24
CA ALA A 123 -1.23 15.12 -0.44
C ALA A 123 -2.26 14.49 0.52
N VAL A 124 -1.83 14.03 1.68
CA VAL A 124 -2.70 13.36 2.66
C VAL A 124 -3.27 14.31 3.72
N GLY A 125 -2.62 15.46 3.96
CA GLY A 125 -2.97 16.38 5.05
C GLY A 125 -2.83 15.69 6.41
N ASP A 126 -3.93 15.61 7.14
CA ASP A 126 -4.03 14.97 8.46
C ASP A 126 -4.43 13.48 8.40
N ILE A 127 -4.62 12.93 7.19
CA ILE A 127 -5.06 11.55 7.01
C ILE A 127 -3.86 10.61 6.95
N MET A 128 -3.63 9.90 8.05
CA MET A 128 -2.62 8.85 8.14
C MET A 128 -3.26 7.55 8.62
N PRO A 129 -2.74 6.39 8.19
CA PRO A 129 -3.20 5.10 8.71
C PRO A 129 -3.01 5.01 10.23
N ASP A 130 -4.03 4.50 10.92
CA ASP A 130 -3.93 4.12 12.32
C ASP A 130 -3.11 2.84 12.50
N LEU A 131 -3.15 1.96 11.47
CA LEU A 131 -2.32 0.76 11.37
C LEU A 131 -1.88 0.56 9.93
N THR A 132 -0.59 0.30 9.72
CA THR A 132 -0.03 -0.23 8.48
C THR A 132 0.41 -1.68 8.70
N ILE A 133 -0.13 -2.59 7.91
CA ILE A 133 0.25 -4.00 7.90
C ILE A 133 1.28 -4.18 6.78
N PHE A 134 2.54 -4.35 7.14
CA PHE A 134 3.60 -4.65 6.19
C PHE A 134 3.76 -6.17 6.05
N LEU A 135 3.44 -6.71 4.89
CA LEU A 135 3.66 -8.11 4.54
C LEU A 135 5.12 -8.29 4.12
N ASP A 136 5.93 -8.70 5.07
CA ASP A 136 7.38 -8.86 4.95
C ASP A 136 7.69 -10.12 4.14
N LEU A 137 8.06 -9.93 2.85
CA LEU A 137 8.41 -11.00 1.93
C LEU A 137 9.66 -10.62 1.14
N ASP A 138 10.60 -11.56 1.04
CA ASP A 138 11.76 -11.42 0.15
C ASP A 138 11.32 -11.14 -1.29
N PRO A 139 11.85 -10.08 -1.95
CA PRO A 139 11.44 -9.70 -3.30
C PRO A 139 11.58 -10.80 -4.35
N ALA A 140 12.61 -11.65 -4.25
CA ALA A 140 12.79 -12.74 -5.20
C ALA A 140 11.68 -13.80 -5.07
N LEU A 141 11.25 -14.08 -3.83
CA LEU A 141 10.12 -14.99 -3.58
C LEU A 141 8.81 -14.39 -4.08
N GLY A 142 8.58 -13.09 -3.83
CA GLY A 142 7.42 -12.36 -4.33
C GLY A 142 7.34 -12.42 -5.87
N ARG A 143 8.44 -12.07 -6.54
CA ARG A 143 8.54 -12.13 -8.01
C ARG A 143 8.27 -13.53 -8.56
N LYS A 144 8.81 -14.55 -7.92
CA LYS A 144 8.55 -15.95 -8.31
C LYS A 144 7.05 -16.27 -8.23
N ARG A 145 6.37 -15.91 -7.14
CA ARG A 145 4.92 -16.13 -6.97
C ARG A 145 4.08 -15.42 -8.03
N VAL A 146 4.45 -14.18 -8.39
CA VAL A 146 3.77 -13.42 -9.46
C VAL A 146 3.96 -14.10 -10.81
N GLN A 147 5.19 -14.51 -11.15
CA GLN A 147 5.50 -15.19 -12.42
C GLN A 147 4.78 -16.53 -12.55
N GLU A 148 4.71 -17.31 -11.47
CA GLU A 148 4.00 -18.61 -11.46
C GLU A 148 2.49 -18.44 -11.66
N ARG A 149 1.92 -17.35 -11.16
CA ARG A 149 0.46 -17.10 -11.21
C ARG A 149 0.00 -16.44 -12.51
N TYR A 150 0.75 -15.48 -13.02
CA TYR A 150 0.30 -14.59 -14.09
C TYR A 150 1.19 -14.60 -15.35
N GLY A 151 2.36 -15.24 -15.30
CA GLY A 151 3.37 -15.15 -16.34
C GLY A 151 4.13 -13.81 -16.34
N THR A 152 5.14 -13.70 -17.19
CA THR A 152 6.00 -12.49 -17.27
C THR A 152 5.40 -11.38 -18.14
N GLU A 153 4.45 -11.68 -19.00
CA GLU A 153 3.86 -10.71 -19.95
C GLU A 153 2.88 -9.73 -19.25
N SER A 154 2.32 -10.13 -18.11
CA SER A 154 1.36 -9.33 -17.33
C SER A 154 1.99 -8.25 -16.46
N MET A 155 3.31 -8.23 -16.31
CA MET A 155 4.04 -7.30 -15.44
C MET A 155 3.87 -5.85 -15.90
N ASP A 156 3.53 -4.95 -14.97
CA ASP A 156 3.48 -3.52 -15.25
C ASP A 156 4.88 -2.87 -15.30
N ARG A 157 4.93 -1.56 -15.53
CA ARG A 157 6.18 -0.81 -15.66
C ARG A 157 7.09 -0.92 -14.43
N LEU A 158 6.54 -0.91 -13.22
CA LEU A 158 7.32 -1.03 -11.98
C LEU A 158 7.74 -2.47 -11.68
N GLU A 159 6.87 -3.43 -11.97
CA GLU A 159 7.19 -4.85 -11.82
C GLU A 159 8.33 -5.32 -12.75
N GLN A 160 8.53 -4.61 -13.89
CA GLN A 160 9.62 -4.88 -14.83
C GLN A 160 10.98 -4.34 -14.38
N GLU A 161 11.05 -3.55 -13.30
CA GLU A 161 12.31 -3.02 -12.78
C GLU A 161 13.27 -4.14 -12.37
N LYS A 162 14.57 -3.80 -12.36
CA LYS A 162 15.63 -4.73 -11.94
C LYS A 162 15.48 -5.13 -10.46
N MET A 163 15.95 -6.31 -10.12
CA MET A 163 15.88 -6.80 -8.73
C MET A 163 16.50 -5.85 -7.71
N ASP A 164 17.57 -5.15 -8.06
CA ASP A 164 18.18 -4.14 -7.17
C ASP A 164 17.20 -3.04 -6.76
N PHE A 165 16.29 -2.63 -7.65
CA PHE A 165 15.22 -1.69 -7.33
C PHE A 165 14.27 -2.30 -6.29
N HIS A 166 13.81 -3.52 -6.50
CA HIS A 166 12.90 -4.20 -5.58
C HIS A 166 13.53 -4.45 -4.20
N TYR A 167 14.83 -4.75 -4.14
CA TYR A 167 15.53 -4.85 -2.87
C TYR A 167 15.65 -3.50 -2.16
N ARG A 168 15.91 -2.39 -2.88
CA ARG A 168 15.88 -1.05 -2.25
C ARG A 168 14.50 -0.71 -1.71
N VAL A 169 13.42 -1.03 -2.44
CA VAL A 169 12.04 -0.87 -1.97
C VAL A 169 11.80 -1.68 -0.69
N TYR A 170 12.22 -2.93 -0.67
CA TYR A 170 12.10 -3.82 0.49
C TYR A 170 12.82 -3.25 1.72
N GLU A 171 14.08 -2.80 1.56
CA GLU A 171 14.81 -2.14 2.64
C GLU A 171 14.11 -0.84 3.10
N GLY A 172 13.47 -0.12 2.18
CA GLY A 172 12.63 1.03 2.51
C GLY A 172 11.47 0.67 3.45
N TYR A 173 10.73 -0.39 3.16
CA TYR A 173 9.66 -0.86 4.06
C TYR A 173 10.19 -1.29 5.42
N LYS A 174 11.31 -2.00 5.48
CA LYS A 174 11.94 -2.40 6.76
C LYS A 174 12.39 -1.19 7.57
N ALA A 175 12.95 -0.19 6.90
CA ALA A 175 13.35 1.07 7.56
C ALA A 175 12.12 1.81 8.12
N LEU A 176 11.02 1.88 7.38
CA LEU A 176 9.76 2.47 7.84
C LEU A 176 9.18 1.71 9.05
N ALA A 177 9.13 0.37 9.00
CA ALA A 177 8.65 -0.42 10.12
C ALA A 177 9.49 -0.20 11.39
N LYS A 178 10.80 -0.03 11.24
CA LYS A 178 11.69 0.30 12.34
C LYS A 178 11.51 1.74 12.86
N ALA A 179 11.22 2.69 11.96
CA ALA A 179 11.05 4.11 12.31
C ALA A 179 9.69 4.39 12.98
N TYR A 180 8.65 3.64 12.59
CA TYR A 180 7.27 3.84 13.05
C TYR A 180 6.66 2.56 13.66
N PRO A 181 7.27 1.95 14.70
CA PRO A 181 6.86 0.64 15.23
C PRO A 181 5.45 0.66 15.87
N GLU A 182 4.97 1.83 16.30
CA GLU A 182 3.62 2.00 16.87
C GLU A 182 2.53 1.95 15.80
N ARG A 183 2.88 2.24 14.54
CA ARG A 183 1.93 2.32 13.43
C ARG A 183 2.11 1.18 12.43
N ILE A 184 3.34 0.73 12.20
CA ILE A 184 3.67 -0.27 11.17
C ILE A 184 4.02 -1.59 11.83
N VAL A 185 3.23 -2.62 11.53
CA VAL A 185 3.44 -3.99 12.01
C VAL A 185 3.89 -4.87 10.85
N SER A 186 5.05 -5.51 11.01
CA SER A 186 5.56 -6.49 10.04
C SER A 186 4.96 -7.87 10.30
N ILE A 187 4.42 -8.49 9.24
CA ILE A 187 3.89 -9.85 9.25
C ILE A 187 4.74 -10.69 8.29
N ASP A 188 5.33 -11.76 8.77
CA ASP A 188 6.12 -12.69 7.94
C ASP A 188 5.25 -13.34 6.85
N ALA A 189 5.41 -12.87 5.61
CA ALA A 189 4.64 -13.31 4.47
C ALA A 189 5.24 -14.52 3.73
N SER A 190 6.28 -15.13 4.30
CA SER A 190 6.77 -16.44 3.85
C SER A 190 5.90 -17.60 4.34
N ARG A 191 5.12 -17.38 5.41
CA ARG A 191 4.24 -18.33 6.08
C ARG A 191 2.93 -18.56 5.30
N SER A 192 2.10 -19.45 5.80
CA SER A 192 0.80 -19.78 5.21
C SER A 192 -0.20 -18.60 5.31
N ILE A 193 -1.19 -18.58 4.43
CA ILE A 193 -2.26 -17.57 4.42
C ILE A 193 -2.99 -17.51 5.76
N GLU A 194 -3.25 -18.67 6.38
CA GLU A 194 -3.96 -18.77 7.67
C GLU A 194 -3.13 -18.22 8.83
N GLU A 195 -1.84 -18.56 8.91
CA GLU A 195 -0.96 -18.02 9.95
C GLU A 195 -0.82 -16.50 9.85
N MET A 196 -0.67 -15.96 8.63
CA MET A 196 -0.66 -14.52 8.39
C MET A 196 -1.98 -13.86 8.82
N LYS A 197 -3.12 -14.48 8.48
CA LYS A 197 -4.45 -14.02 8.87
C LYS A 197 -4.58 -13.94 10.40
N ASP A 198 -4.16 -14.98 11.11
CA ASP A 198 -4.25 -15.02 12.57
C ASP A 198 -3.41 -13.92 13.23
N ASP A 199 -2.18 -13.70 12.74
CA ASP A 199 -1.34 -12.60 13.21
C ASP A 199 -1.97 -11.22 12.92
N ILE A 200 -2.55 -11.03 11.73
CA ILE A 200 -3.25 -9.80 11.36
C ILE A 200 -4.45 -9.58 12.29
N TYR A 201 -5.29 -10.59 12.52
CA TYR A 201 -6.46 -10.50 13.41
C TYR A 201 -6.05 -10.14 14.84
N ALA A 202 -4.94 -10.70 15.34
CA ALA A 202 -4.41 -10.32 16.65
C ALA A 202 -4.00 -8.82 16.73
N GLN A 203 -3.56 -8.21 15.62
CA GLN A 203 -3.31 -6.76 15.57
C GLN A 203 -4.62 -5.96 15.51
N LEU A 204 -5.61 -6.41 14.73
CA LEU A 204 -6.90 -5.74 14.63
C LEU A 204 -7.65 -5.72 15.98
N ASP A 205 -7.53 -6.80 16.78
CA ASP A 205 -8.15 -6.87 18.11
C ASP A 205 -7.56 -5.86 19.12
N ARG A 206 -6.36 -5.32 18.85
CA ARG A 206 -5.73 -4.27 19.68
C ARG A 206 -6.20 -2.85 19.33
N LEU A 207 -6.78 -2.67 18.14
CA LEU A 207 -7.33 -1.39 17.70
C LEU A 207 -8.71 -1.21 18.34
N LYS A 208 -8.82 -0.29 19.31
CA LYS A 208 -10.08 0.00 20.05
C LYS A 208 -10.74 1.28 19.57
#